data_099d5225c5c83d7ef1dc86ea4b93fb09
#
_entry.id   099d5225c5c83d7ef1dc86ea4b93fb09
#
_cell.length_a   1.000
_cell.length_b   1.000
_cell.length_c   1.000
_cell.angle_alpha   90.00
_cell.angle_beta   90.00
_cell.angle_gamma   90.00
#
_symmetry.space_group_name_H-M   'P 1'
#
loop_
_entity.id
_entity.type
_entity.pdbx_description
1 polymer ?
#
loop_
_entity_poly.entity_id
_entity_poly.type
_entity_poly.pdbx_seq_one_letter_code
_entity_poly.pdbx_strand_id
1 'polypeptide(L)'
;MKRMIAALLVAAGTLTACSSTPSDQSTAQSEQVQQAEEGETVDLGGLIDDSVPLSGSPAVSTVLTPVASGSSVKKSGSATVDMSNKTDGYIMVKFGNTDKKLKVRVTGPSGTTYTYNLTGNDTYETFPLSDGNGKYTVEAFKNIQDTKYSKEISTSFEVTLKDEFAPFLRPNQYVNYTEDSQAVALAAELTAGMTDNLEKVKTI
;
A
#
# COMPACT_ATOMS: atom_id res chain seq x y z
N MET A 1 3.98 -59.21 -29.78
CA MET A 1 5.02 -59.48 -30.81
C MET A 1 5.86 -58.24 -31.00
N LYS A 2 7.19 -58.45 -30.95
CA LYS A 2 8.32 -57.61 -31.44
C LYS A 2 8.47 -56.23 -30.75
N ARG A 3 9.40 -56.04 -29.82
CA ARG A 3 10.88 -55.96 -29.89
C ARG A 3 11.35 -54.60 -30.45
N MET A 4 12.02 -53.87 -29.60
CA MET A 4 13.48 -53.60 -29.39
C MET A 4 13.85 -52.27 -30.11
N ILE A 5 14.73 -51.41 -29.70
CA ILE A 5 16.06 -51.51 -29.05
C ILE A 5 16.45 -50.13 -28.51
N ALA A 6 17.25 -50.14 -27.44
CA ALA A 6 18.00 -49.08 -26.82
C ALA A 6 19.08 -48.42 -27.74
N ALA A 7 19.49 -47.21 -27.43
CA ALA A 7 20.84 -46.74 -27.64
C ALA A 7 21.25 -45.72 -26.58
N LEU A 8 22.18 -46.18 -25.78
CA LEU A 8 22.99 -45.44 -24.81
C LEU A 8 24.15 -44.78 -25.56
N LEU A 9 24.45 -43.55 -25.32
CA LEU A 9 25.74 -42.96 -25.70
C LEU A 9 26.26 -42.04 -24.58
N VAL A 10 27.29 -42.60 -23.90
CA VAL A 10 28.18 -41.94 -22.96
C VAL A 10 29.28 -41.26 -23.78
N ALA A 11 29.56 -40.00 -23.50
CA ALA A 11 30.84 -39.41 -23.85
C ALA A 11 31.33 -38.53 -22.70
N ALA A 12 32.38 -39.02 -22.08
CA ALA A 12 33.22 -38.28 -21.14
C ALA A 12 34.26 -37.49 -21.92
N GLY A 13 34.64 -36.30 -21.39
CA GLY A 13 35.73 -35.50 -21.97
C GLY A 13 35.96 -34.27 -21.14
N THR A 14 36.78 -34.36 -20.17
CA THR A 14 38.10 -33.78 -19.78
C THR A 14 38.11 -32.26 -19.45
N LEU A 15 38.57 -32.04 -18.23
CA LEU A 15 39.04 -30.77 -17.65
C LEU A 15 40.13 -30.10 -18.51
N THR A 16 40.04 -28.79 -18.61
CA THR A 16 41.24 -27.94 -18.68
C THR A 16 40.96 -26.61 -17.98
N ALA A 17 41.73 -26.33 -16.94
CA ALA A 17 41.81 -25.07 -16.25
C ALA A 17 42.67 -24.10 -17.05
N CYS A 18 42.26 -22.85 -17.17
CA CYS A 18 43.17 -21.69 -17.23
C CYS A 18 42.48 -20.39 -16.83
N SER A 19 43.14 -19.73 -15.92
CA SER A 19 42.87 -18.43 -15.33
C SER A 19 42.87 -17.27 -16.31
N SER A 20 41.97 -16.31 -16.12
CA SER A 20 42.26 -14.85 -16.13
C SER A 20 40.97 -14.05 -15.95
N THR A 21 40.89 -13.27 -14.88
CA THR A 21 40.01 -12.11 -14.71
C THR A 21 40.42 -10.99 -15.68
N PRO A 22 39.56 -10.02 -16.11
CA PRO A 22 38.75 -9.21 -15.21
C PRO A 22 37.35 -8.81 -15.75
N SER A 23 36.53 -8.37 -14.79
CA SER A 23 35.47 -7.36 -14.82
C SER A 23 34.51 -7.32 -16.02
N ASP A 24 33.26 -7.71 -15.76
CA ASP A 24 32.14 -6.86 -16.14
C ASP A 24 30.96 -7.04 -15.15
N GLN A 25 30.50 -5.88 -14.69
CA GLN A 25 29.41 -5.74 -13.77
C GLN A 25 28.10 -6.14 -14.47
N SER A 26 27.51 -7.24 -14.08
CA SER A 26 26.10 -7.47 -14.26
C SER A 26 25.41 -7.23 -12.94
N THR A 27 24.77 -6.09 -12.86
CA THR A 27 23.93 -5.63 -11.77
C THR A 27 22.77 -6.60 -11.58
N ALA A 28 22.91 -7.54 -10.67
CA ALA A 28 21.77 -8.21 -10.07
C ALA A 28 21.09 -7.16 -9.19
N GLN A 29 19.97 -6.60 -9.68
CA GLN A 29 19.04 -5.87 -8.83
C GLN A 29 18.48 -6.88 -7.80
N SER A 30 19.11 -6.85 -6.62
CA SER A 30 18.50 -7.41 -5.43
C SER A 30 17.21 -6.64 -5.19
N GLU A 31 16.07 -7.33 -5.25
CA GLU A 31 14.82 -6.86 -4.67
C GLU A 31 15.09 -6.53 -3.20
N GLN A 32 15.30 -5.26 -2.90
CA GLN A 32 15.19 -4.79 -1.53
C GLN A 32 13.71 -4.84 -1.16
N VAL A 33 13.34 -5.93 -0.52
CA VAL A 33 12.18 -5.94 0.36
C VAL A 33 12.53 -4.94 1.47
N GLN A 34 12.05 -3.71 1.34
CA GLN A 34 12.02 -2.80 2.47
C GLN A 34 11.11 -3.44 3.52
N GLN A 35 11.73 -4.15 4.46
CA GLN A 35 11.14 -4.34 5.76
C GLN A 35 10.97 -2.94 6.33
N ALA A 36 9.72 -2.51 6.48
CA ALA A 36 9.42 -1.45 7.42
C ALA A 36 9.87 -1.97 8.79
N GLU A 37 10.96 -1.46 9.28
CA GLU A 37 11.38 -1.66 10.66
C GLU A 37 10.25 -1.18 11.57
N GLU A 38 9.97 -1.93 12.58
CA GLU A 38 8.99 -1.58 13.62
C GLU A 38 9.36 -0.20 14.16
N GLY A 39 8.39 0.72 14.01
CA GLY A 39 8.48 2.14 14.23
C GLY A 39 9.44 2.58 15.32
N GLU A 40 10.48 3.22 14.90
CA GLU A 40 11.13 4.24 15.71
C GLU A 40 10.05 5.30 15.97
N THR A 41 9.54 5.34 17.19
CA THR A 41 8.66 6.41 17.62
C THR A 41 9.49 7.68 17.64
N VAL A 42 9.38 8.47 16.58
CA VAL A 42 9.94 9.82 16.58
C VAL A 42 9.11 10.59 17.60
N ASP A 43 9.74 10.90 18.74
CA ASP A 43 9.17 11.79 19.73
C ASP A 43 9.14 13.22 19.12
N LEU A 44 8.00 13.58 18.57
CA LEU A 44 7.71 14.92 18.08
C LEU A 44 7.36 15.90 19.21
N GLY A 45 7.41 15.46 20.46
CA GLY A 45 7.06 16.26 21.64
C GLY A 45 7.90 17.52 21.86
N GLY A 46 9.01 17.68 21.11
CA GLY A 46 9.83 18.89 21.12
C GLY A 46 9.54 19.90 20.01
N LEU A 47 8.67 19.59 19.05
CA LEU A 47 8.35 20.44 17.91
C LEU A 47 6.99 21.11 18.01
N ILE A 48 6.13 20.68 18.93
CA ILE A 48 4.83 21.29 19.17
C ILE A 48 4.88 21.91 20.55
N ASP A 49 4.85 23.22 20.63
CA ASP A 49 4.67 23.95 21.89
C ASP A 49 3.20 23.83 22.29
N ASP A 50 2.91 22.89 23.18
CA ASP A 50 1.56 22.65 23.74
C ASP A 50 1.03 23.86 24.55
N SER A 51 1.84 24.89 24.76
CA SER A 51 1.46 26.10 25.49
C SER A 51 0.78 27.16 24.64
N VAL A 52 0.72 27.01 23.32
CA VAL A 52 0.00 27.93 22.43
C VAL A 52 -1.48 27.56 22.42
N PRO A 53 -2.38 28.32 23.11
CA PRO A 53 -3.80 28.06 23.01
C PRO A 53 -4.26 28.32 21.58
N LEU A 54 -4.76 27.30 20.90
CA LEU A 54 -5.44 27.44 19.61
C LEU A 54 -6.75 28.22 19.86
N SER A 55 -6.70 29.54 19.80
CA SER A 55 -7.86 30.40 19.99
C SER A 55 -8.38 30.87 18.63
N GLY A 56 -9.22 30.06 18.02
CA GLY A 56 -9.97 30.40 16.81
C GLY A 56 -11.07 29.38 16.60
N SER A 57 -12.27 29.80 16.17
CA SER A 57 -13.23 28.88 15.60
C SER A 57 -12.59 28.23 14.39
N PRO A 58 -12.41 26.90 14.35
CA PRO A 58 -11.79 26.27 13.19
C PRO A 58 -12.62 26.59 11.95
N ALA A 59 -11.96 27.14 10.93
CA ALA A 59 -12.56 27.13 9.59
C ALA A 59 -12.88 25.66 9.31
N VAL A 60 -14.10 25.36 8.86
CA VAL A 60 -14.57 23.98 8.63
C VAL A 60 -13.62 23.31 7.67
N SER A 61 -12.68 22.57 8.21
CA SER A 61 -11.79 21.72 7.42
C SER A 61 -12.55 20.44 7.12
N THR A 62 -12.89 20.23 5.87
CA THR A 62 -13.56 19.01 5.46
C THR A 62 -12.51 17.90 5.26
N VAL A 63 -12.34 17.07 6.26
CA VAL A 63 -11.59 15.81 6.11
C VAL A 63 -12.40 14.86 5.26
N LEU A 64 -11.82 14.39 4.15
CA LEU A 64 -12.47 13.43 3.26
C LEU A 64 -12.39 12.01 3.85
N THR A 65 -13.26 11.70 4.79
CA THR A 65 -13.29 10.40 5.48
C THR A 65 -13.63 9.27 4.50
N PRO A 66 -12.78 8.22 4.38
CA PRO A 66 -13.09 7.07 3.53
C PRO A 66 -14.28 6.26 4.05
N VAL A 67 -15.09 5.76 3.13
CA VAL A 67 -16.28 4.96 3.43
C VAL A 67 -16.30 3.71 2.57
N ALA A 68 -16.61 2.55 3.15
CA ALA A 68 -16.88 1.30 2.43
C ALA A 68 -18.34 1.30 1.98
N SER A 69 -18.61 1.79 0.76
CA SER A 69 -19.97 2.02 0.26
C SER A 69 -20.73 0.74 -0.09
N GLY A 70 -20.04 -0.38 -0.28
CA GLY A 70 -20.67 -1.69 -0.49
C GLY A 70 -21.28 -1.94 -1.86
N SER A 71 -21.15 -1.01 -2.82
CA SER A 71 -21.74 -1.15 -4.17
C SER A 71 -20.91 -2.04 -5.11
N SER A 72 -19.63 -2.22 -4.84
CA SER A 72 -18.72 -3.07 -5.63
C SER A 72 -17.80 -3.83 -4.69
N VAL A 73 -18.18 -5.02 -4.27
CA VAL A 73 -17.51 -5.78 -3.22
C VAL A 73 -17.16 -7.18 -3.72
N LYS A 74 -15.95 -7.63 -3.42
CA LYS A 74 -15.55 -9.03 -3.54
C LYS A 74 -15.22 -9.62 -2.17
N LYS A 75 -15.74 -10.81 -1.91
CA LYS A 75 -15.48 -11.57 -0.67
C LYS A 75 -14.89 -12.93 -1.00
N SER A 76 -13.95 -13.40 -0.19
CA SER A 76 -13.42 -14.75 -0.24
C SER A 76 -12.88 -15.12 1.14
N GLY A 77 -13.39 -16.22 1.71
CA GLY A 77 -13.06 -16.59 3.08
C GLY A 77 -13.37 -15.44 4.06
N SER A 78 -12.38 -15.05 4.84
CA SER A 78 -12.49 -13.95 5.80
C SER A 78 -12.13 -12.57 5.21
N ALA A 79 -11.65 -12.52 3.96
CA ALA A 79 -11.23 -11.27 3.32
C ALA A 79 -12.38 -10.63 2.54
N THR A 80 -12.46 -9.31 2.61
CA THR A 80 -13.42 -8.50 1.84
C THR A 80 -12.68 -7.32 1.24
N VAL A 81 -12.84 -7.10 -0.07
CA VAL A 81 -12.33 -5.93 -0.80
C VAL A 81 -13.52 -5.14 -1.30
N ASP A 82 -13.63 -3.89 -0.88
CA ASP A 82 -14.62 -2.93 -1.37
C ASP A 82 -13.95 -1.96 -2.35
N MET A 83 -14.38 -2.04 -3.60
CA MET A 83 -13.87 -1.25 -4.74
C MET A 83 -14.86 -0.14 -5.14
N SER A 84 -15.84 0.13 -4.32
CA SER A 84 -16.95 1.04 -4.64
C SER A 84 -16.47 2.46 -4.97
N ASN A 85 -15.40 2.88 -4.31
CA ASN A 85 -14.87 4.25 -4.42
C ASN A 85 -13.56 4.32 -5.23
N LYS A 86 -13.32 3.35 -6.10
CA LYS A 86 -12.10 3.29 -6.92
C LYS A 86 -11.89 4.54 -7.80
N THR A 87 -12.96 5.18 -8.25
CA THR A 87 -12.91 6.42 -9.02
C THR A 87 -12.56 7.64 -8.17
N ASP A 88 -12.75 7.54 -6.87
CA ASP A 88 -12.32 8.52 -5.87
C ASP A 88 -10.91 8.22 -5.31
N GLY A 89 -10.20 7.32 -5.97
CA GLY A 89 -8.78 7.03 -5.75
C GLY A 89 -8.47 6.09 -4.58
N TYR A 90 -9.45 5.32 -4.07
CA TYR A 90 -9.18 4.37 -3.00
C TYR A 90 -10.06 3.12 -3.05
N ILE A 91 -9.58 2.10 -2.37
CA ILE A 91 -10.34 0.91 -2.01
C ILE A 91 -10.28 0.70 -0.50
N MET A 92 -11.17 -0.12 0.00
CA MET A 92 -11.13 -0.53 1.39
C MET A 92 -11.07 -2.05 1.51
N VAL A 93 -10.23 -2.54 2.40
CA VAL A 93 -10.07 -3.97 2.64
C VAL A 93 -10.29 -4.25 4.12
N LYS A 94 -11.00 -5.32 4.43
CA LYS A 94 -11.09 -5.84 5.79
C LYS A 94 -10.86 -7.34 5.82
N PHE A 95 -10.45 -7.81 6.97
CA PHE A 95 -10.31 -9.23 7.27
C PHE A 95 -11.03 -9.55 8.58
N GLY A 96 -11.76 -10.65 8.60
CA GLY A 96 -12.43 -11.11 9.82
C GLY A 96 -11.46 -11.36 10.97
N ASN A 97 -11.98 -11.37 12.19
CA ASN A 97 -11.19 -11.47 13.41
C ASN A 97 -10.18 -12.64 13.38
N THR A 98 -8.91 -12.31 13.57
CA THR A 98 -7.81 -13.28 13.62
C THR A 98 -6.58 -12.67 14.31
N ASP A 99 -5.78 -13.51 14.96
CA ASP A 99 -4.47 -13.21 15.53
C ASP A 99 -3.32 -13.39 14.53
N LYS A 100 -3.62 -13.85 13.31
CA LYS A 100 -2.62 -14.11 12.29
C LYS A 100 -2.17 -12.81 11.61
N LYS A 101 -0.88 -12.75 11.27
CA LYS A 101 -0.36 -11.65 10.44
C LYS A 101 -1.05 -11.65 9.07
N LEU A 102 -1.47 -10.48 8.64
CA LEU A 102 -2.16 -10.27 7.38
C LEU A 102 -1.39 -9.28 6.52
N LYS A 103 -1.48 -9.47 5.20
CA LYS A 103 -0.89 -8.54 4.23
C LYS A 103 -1.90 -8.25 3.12
N VAL A 104 -1.86 -7.01 2.63
CA VAL A 104 -2.54 -6.59 1.42
C VAL A 104 -1.49 -6.13 0.42
N ARG A 105 -1.60 -6.58 -0.82
CA ARG A 105 -0.78 -6.12 -1.95
C ARG A 105 -1.69 -5.40 -2.93
N VAL A 106 -1.28 -4.19 -3.30
CA VAL A 106 -1.93 -3.39 -4.34
C VAL A 106 -0.92 -3.21 -5.46
N THR A 107 -1.20 -3.81 -6.61
CA THR A 107 -0.37 -3.67 -7.82
C THR A 107 -1.09 -2.75 -8.79
N GLY A 108 -0.45 -1.67 -9.17
CA GLY A 108 -0.99 -0.67 -10.08
C GLY A 108 -0.67 -0.93 -11.55
N PRO A 109 -1.13 -0.05 -12.44
CA PRO A 109 -0.98 -0.21 -13.89
C PRO A 109 0.48 -0.15 -14.38
N SER A 110 1.39 0.54 -13.68
CA SER A 110 2.83 0.55 -13.99
C SER A 110 3.54 -0.77 -13.62
N GLY A 111 2.86 -1.67 -12.90
CA GLY A 111 3.45 -2.87 -12.30
C GLY A 111 4.02 -2.65 -10.90
N THR A 112 4.01 -1.41 -10.42
CA THR A 112 4.43 -1.10 -9.05
C THR A 112 3.51 -1.79 -8.05
N THR A 113 4.11 -2.47 -7.07
CA THR A 113 3.38 -3.20 -6.04
C THR A 113 3.68 -2.63 -4.66
N TYR A 114 2.64 -2.20 -3.97
CA TYR A 114 2.70 -1.79 -2.57
C TYR A 114 2.20 -2.93 -1.69
N THR A 115 2.93 -3.19 -0.61
CA THR A 115 2.57 -4.21 0.37
C THR A 115 2.30 -3.55 1.72
N TYR A 116 1.12 -3.80 2.26
CA TYR A 116 0.65 -3.24 3.52
C TYR A 116 0.42 -4.36 4.52
N ASN A 117 0.53 -4.05 5.81
CA ASN A 117 -0.01 -4.90 6.85
C ASN A 117 -1.50 -4.56 7.02
N LEU A 118 -2.29 -5.56 7.39
CA LEU A 118 -3.72 -5.39 7.65
C LEU A 118 -4.01 -5.91 9.05
N THR A 119 -4.88 -5.23 9.78
CA THR A 119 -5.38 -5.72 11.05
C THR A 119 -6.49 -6.76 10.86
N GLY A 120 -6.56 -7.74 11.73
CA GLY A 120 -7.57 -8.80 11.68
C GLY A 120 -8.69 -8.58 12.70
N ASN A 121 -9.34 -7.42 12.67
CA ASN A 121 -10.35 -7.00 13.64
C ASN A 121 -11.73 -6.71 13.01
N ASP A 122 -11.98 -7.22 11.81
CA ASP A 122 -13.20 -6.99 11.01
C ASP A 122 -13.48 -5.51 10.67
N THR A 123 -12.46 -4.64 10.74
CA THR A 123 -12.55 -3.23 10.40
C THR A 123 -11.97 -2.98 9.01
N TYR A 124 -12.61 -2.11 8.24
CA TYR A 124 -12.09 -1.69 6.95
C TYR A 124 -10.91 -0.73 7.11
N GLU A 125 -9.85 -0.99 6.35
CA GLU A 125 -8.70 -0.12 6.20
C GLU A 125 -8.63 0.41 4.76
N THR A 126 -8.10 1.62 4.59
CA THR A 126 -8.08 2.34 3.31
C THR A 126 -6.74 2.21 2.62
N PHE A 127 -6.78 1.90 1.33
CA PHE A 127 -5.62 1.74 0.47
C PHE A 127 -5.74 2.65 -0.75
N PRO A 128 -4.81 3.62 -0.93
CA PRO A 128 -4.84 4.54 -2.04
C PRO A 128 -4.47 3.85 -3.37
N LEU A 129 -5.06 4.33 -4.46
CA LEU A 129 -4.78 3.90 -5.83
C LEU A 129 -3.88 4.94 -6.53
N SER A 130 -2.65 5.08 -6.03
CA SER A 130 -1.74 6.18 -6.34
C SER A 130 -0.93 6.02 -7.63
N ASP A 131 -1.14 4.93 -8.40
CA ASP A 131 -0.41 4.63 -9.64
C ASP A 131 -1.17 5.09 -10.90
N GLY A 132 -2.14 6.01 -10.77
CA GLY A 132 -2.89 6.60 -11.86
C GLY A 132 -4.00 5.72 -12.42
N ASN A 133 -4.43 6.03 -13.65
CA ASN A 133 -5.49 5.30 -14.34
C ASN A 133 -5.00 3.98 -14.91
N GLY A 134 -5.85 2.95 -14.90
CA GLY A 134 -5.59 1.66 -15.50
C GLY A 134 -5.97 0.48 -14.61
N LYS A 135 -5.40 -0.68 -14.91
CA LYS A 135 -5.73 -1.94 -14.24
C LYS A 135 -4.97 -2.09 -12.93
N TYR A 136 -5.72 -2.26 -11.86
CA TYR A 136 -5.20 -2.63 -10.55
C TYR A 136 -5.49 -4.08 -10.20
N THR A 137 -4.60 -4.68 -9.43
CA THR A 137 -4.80 -5.99 -8.81
C THR A 137 -4.60 -5.88 -7.30
N VAL A 138 -5.55 -6.38 -6.54
CA VAL A 138 -5.53 -6.39 -5.08
C VAL A 138 -5.58 -7.83 -4.60
N GLU A 139 -4.66 -8.15 -3.70
CA GLU A 139 -4.54 -9.48 -3.09
C GLU A 139 -4.44 -9.33 -1.58
N ALA A 140 -5.16 -10.16 -0.83
CA ALA A 140 -4.95 -10.26 0.61
C ALA A 140 -4.48 -11.66 1.01
N PHE A 141 -3.59 -11.69 1.99
CA PHE A 141 -2.88 -12.89 2.43
C PHE A 141 -2.99 -13.04 3.94
N LYS A 142 -3.08 -14.28 4.39
CA LYS A 142 -3.04 -14.67 5.79
C LYS A 142 -1.81 -15.53 6.07
N ASN A 143 -1.07 -15.21 7.12
CA ASN A 143 0.05 -16.00 7.57
C ASN A 143 -0.42 -17.40 8.01
N ILE A 144 0.27 -18.42 7.53
CA ILE A 144 -0.01 -19.82 7.88
C ILE A 144 1.09 -20.43 8.76
N GLN A 145 2.34 -20.05 8.53
CA GLN A 145 3.49 -20.50 9.31
C GLN A 145 4.71 -19.61 9.01
N ASP A 146 5.43 -19.18 10.00
CA ASP A 146 6.66 -18.38 9.88
C ASP A 146 6.50 -17.21 8.89
N THR A 147 7.23 -17.26 7.77
CA THR A 147 7.15 -16.27 6.68
C THR A 147 6.20 -16.69 5.54
N LYS A 148 5.49 -17.82 5.69
CA LYS A 148 4.60 -18.35 4.66
C LYS A 148 3.20 -17.78 4.79
N TYR A 149 2.65 -17.33 3.67
CA TYR A 149 1.32 -16.77 3.58
C TYR A 149 0.46 -17.52 2.57
N SER A 150 -0.81 -17.70 2.89
CA SER A 150 -1.84 -18.18 1.97
C SER A 150 -2.58 -16.98 1.38
N LYS A 151 -2.81 -16.99 0.08
CA LYS A 151 -3.65 -16.00 -0.58
C LYS A 151 -5.12 -16.32 -0.33
N GLU A 152 -5.84 -15.41 0.32
CA GLU A 152 -7.25 -15.56 0.64
C GLU A 152 -8.14 -14.96 -0.45
N ILE A 153 -7.71 -13.85 -1.06
CA ILE A 153 -8.46 -13.18 -2.11
C ILE A 153 -7.52 -12.57 -3.14
N SER A 154 -7.97 -12.55 -4.39
CA SER A 154 -7.35 -11.80 -5.48
C SER A 154 -8.45 -11.22 -6.35
N THR A 155 -8.35 -9.95 -6.70
CA THR A 155 -9.28 -9.27 -7.58
C THR A 155 -8.56 -8.24 -8.43
N SER A 156 -9.03 -8.05 -9.67
CA SER A 156 -8.53 -7.00 -10.56
C SER A 156 -9.69 -6.16 -11.06
N PHE A 157 -9.44 -4.88 -11.28
CA PHE A 157 -10.43 -3.93 -11.74
C PHE A 157 -9.75 -2.76 -12.46
N GLU A 158 -10.52 -2.11 -13.33
CA GLU A 158 -10.08 -0.88 -14.01
C GLU A 158 -10.42 0.34 -13.15
N VAL A 159 -9.49 1.29 -13.14
CA VAL A 159 -9.61 2.59 -12.47
C VAL A 159 -9.55 3.70 -13.49
N THR A 160 -10.52 4.61 -13.42
CA THR A 160 -10.48 5.92 -14.04
C THR A 160 -10.78 6.92 -12.94
N LEU A 161 -9.76 7.64 -12.53
CA LEU A 161 -9.85 8.61 -11.44
C LEU A 161 -10.69 9.81 -11.90
N LYS A 162 -11.56 10.31 -11.02
CA LYS A 162 -12.29 11.56 -11.21
C LYS A 162 -11.34 12.76 -11.16
N ASP A 163 -10.30 12.64 -10.34
CA ASP A 163 -9.26 13.64 -10.13
C ASP A 163 -7.95 12.90 -9.85
N GLU A 164 -6.86 13.26 -10.50
CA GLU A 164 -5.54 12.64 -10.35
C GLU A 164 -4.97 12.77 -8.92
N PHE A 165 -5.39 13.78 -8.17
CA PHE A 165 -4.97 14.00 -6.79
C PHE A 165 -5.86 13.27 -5.77
N ALA A 166 -7.02 12.75 -6.16
CA ALA A 166 -7.96 12.09 -5.27
C ALA A 166 -7.35 11.00 -4.37
N PRO A 167 -6.40 10.15 -4.84
CA PRO A 167 -5.76 9.14 -4.01
C PRO A 167 -4.98 9.70 -2.81
N PHE A 168 -4.56 10.96 -2.86
CA PHE A 168 -3.69 11.60 -1.87
C PHE A 168 -4.47 12.48 -0.88
N LEU A 169 -5.77 12.65 -1.06
CA LEU A 169 -6.59 13.57 -0.29
C LEU A 169 -7.32 12.94 0.90
N ARG A 170 -7.07 11.66 1.18
CA ARG A 170 -7.79 10.93 2.23
C ARG A 170 -6.85 10.28 3.23
N PRO A 171 -7.28 10.19 4.51
CA PRO A 171 -6.58 9.38 5.48
C PRO A 171 -6.44 7.93 5.02
N ASN A 172 -5.29 7.35 5.32
CA ASN A 172 -4.98 5.96 5.04
C ASN A 172 -4.08 5.39 6.16
N GLN A 173 -3.61 4.16 6.01
CA GLN A 173 -2.81 3.49 7.03
C GLN A 173 -1.53 4.25 7.43
N TYR A 174 -0.88 4.95 6.50
CA TYR A 174 0.37 5.67 6.75
C TYR A 174 0.19 7.16 7.04
N VAL A 175 -0.87 7.74 6.54
CA VAL A 175 -1.21 9.14 6.78
C VAL A 175 -2.61 9.16 7.39
N ASN A 176 -2.65 9.01 8.71
CA ASN A 176 -3.90 8.93 9.45
C ASN A 176 -4.17 10.25 10.18
N TYR A 177 -5.30 10.89 9.85
CA TYR A 177 -5.78 12.10 10.49
C TYR A 177 -7.30 12.13 10.48
N THR A 178 -7.86 12.85 11.43
CA THR A 178 -9.30 13.07 11.60
C THR A 178 -9.57 14.56 11.73
N GLU A 179 -10.83 14.96 11.74
CA GLU A 179 -11.24 16.37 11.99
C GLU A 179 -10.74 16.88 13.33
N ASP A 180 -10.55 15.99 14.31
CA ASP A 180 -10.08 16.32 15.66
C ASP A 180 -8.54 16.34 15.76
N SER A 181 -7.82 16.05 14.68
CA SER A 181 -6.35 16.05 14.70
C SER A 181 -5.81 17.48 14.87
N GLN A 182 -4.84 17.64 15.77
CA GLN A 182 -4.19 18.95 16.02
C GLN A 182 -3.62 19.58 14.75
N ALA A 183 -3.04 18.78 13.85
CA ALA A 183 -2.53 19.24 12.56
C ALA A 183 -3.63 19.87 11.68
N VAL A 184 -4.86 19.31 11.71
CA VAL A 184 -6.00 19.84 10.98
C VAL A 184 -6.46 21.17 11.59
N ALA A 185 -6.52 21.24 12.91
CA ALA A 185 -6.87 22.49 13.62
C ALA A 185 -5.84 23.61 13.35
N LEU A 186 -4.54 23.28 13.45
CA LEU A 186 -3.46 24.22 13.16
C LEU A 186 -3.47 24.69 11.71
N ALA A 187 -3.66 23.77 10.76
CA ALA A 187 -3.75 24.13 9.34
C ALA A 187 -4.93 25.08 9.07
N ALA A 188 -6.07 24.84 9.71
CA ALA A 188 -7.24 25.70 9.61
C ALA A 188 -6.96 27.11 10.18
N GLU A 189 -6.26 27.20 11.31
CA GLU A 189 -5.87 28.48 11.92
C GLU A 189 -4.90 29.25 11.00
N LEU A 190 -3.81 28.62 10.56
CA LEU A 190 -2.79 29.25 9.72
C LEU A 190 -3.34 29.72 8.36
N THR A 191 -4.35 29.06 7.84
CA THR A 191 -4.94 29.39 6.53
C THR A 191 -6.26 30.14 6.63
N ALA A 192 -6.62 30.63 7.83
CA ALA A 192 -7.86 31.36 8.05
C ALA A 192 -7.97 32.60 7.14
N GLY A 193 -9.09 32.72 6.42
CA GLY A 193 -9.31 33.81 5.48
C GLY A 193 -8.62 33.68 4.12
N MET A 194 -7.75 32.68 3.91
CA MET A 194 -7.11 32.44 2.62
C MET A 194 -8.07 31.72 1.67
N THR A 195 -8.20 32.23 0.45
CA THR A 195 -9.03 31.62 -0.61
C THR A 195 -8.22 30.86 -1.65
N ASP A 196 -6.97 31.27 -1.87
CA ASP A 196 -6.07 30.63 -2.83
C ASP A 196 -5.40 29.39 -2.23
N ASN A 197 -5.51 28.25 -2.91
CA ASN A 197 -4.98 26.98 -2.42
C ASN A 197 -3.44 26.93 -2.45
N LEU A 198 -2.81 27.64 -3.40
CA LEU A 198 -1.35 27.67 -3.47
C LEU A 198 -0.76 28.51 -2.32
N GLU A 199 -1.43 29.61 -1.95
CA GLU A 199 -1.05 30.38 -0.77
C GLU A 199 -1.19 29.57 0.50
N LYS A 200 -2.28 28.79 0.67
CA LYS A 200 -2.43 27.84 1.79
C LYS A 200 -1.28 26.86 1.89
N VAL A 201 -0.91 26.23 0.76
CA VAL A 201 0.21 25.28 0.72
C VAL A 201 1.55 25.93 1.07
N LYS A 202 1.76 27.19 0.68
CA LYS A 202 2.99 27.92 1.03
C LYS A 202 3.06 28.33 2.50
N THR A 203 1.91 28.45 3.16
CA THR A 203 1.79 28.91 4.54
C THR A 203 1.98 27.74 5.52
N ILE A 204 1.55 26.53 5.17
CA ILE A 204 1.69 25.29 5.95
C ILE A 204 3.09 24.68 5.68
#